data_8b416da5714902d5a2a03fa5b145c030
#
_entry.id   8b416da5714902d5a2a03fa5b145c030
#
_cell.length_a   1.000
_cell.length_b   1.000
_cell.length_c   1.000
_cell.angle_alpha   90.00
_cell.angle_beta   90.00
_cell.angle_gamma   90.00
#
_symmetry.space_group_name_H-M   'P 1'
#
loop_
_entity.id
_entity.type
_entity.pdbx_description
1 polymer ?
#
loop_
_entity_poly.entity_id
_entity_poly.type
_entity_poly.pdbx_seq_one_letter_code
_entity_poly.pdbx_strand_id
1 'polypeptide(L)'
;MKISKIINNLRQSFAVFRYSGRAVNLVWTTNRTLTIILAMLTLVAGLLPAAVAYIGKLIVDAVVETRNLSLQDNLNTSLPLMYVGLEAIAVALLAGGQRGLSITQSLLRVLLAQRVNVLIIEKALTLELRQFEDSEFYDKMTNARREASSRPLSLVNRTFGLVQSGLSLLTYGALLISFSAWAVAILVLAAIPAFIAETRFAGQAFRLYRWRAPETRQQRYLETL
;
A
#
# COMPACT_ATOMS: atom_id res chain seq x y z
N MET A 1 -18.45 17.71 -22.90
CA MET A 1 -17.61 18.48 -21.95
C MET A 1 -17.20 17.74 -20.66
N LYS A 2 -17.79 16.56 -20.28
CA LYS A 2 -17.39 15.76 -19.09
C LYS A 2 -16.25 14.78 -19.36
N ILE A 3 -16.10 14.27 -20.56
CA ILE A 3 -15.10 13.23 -20.92
C ILE A 3 -13.68 13.81 -20.96
N SER A 4 -13.49 15.04 -21.45
CA SER A 4 -12.18 15.71 -21.49
C SER A 4 -11.62 16.01 -20.09
N LYS A 5 -12.50 16.28 -19.10
CA LYS A 5 -12.09 16.45 -17.69
C LYS A 5 -11.63 15.13 -17.07
N ILE A 6 -12.25 14.00 -17.43
CA ILE A 6 -11.86 12.67 -16.94
C ILE A 6 -10.50 12.27 -17.53
N ILE A 7 -10.29 12.51 -18.82
CA ILE A 7 -9.02 12.22 -19.50
C ILE A 7 -7.87 13.09 -18.94
N ASN A 8 -8.12 14.37 -18.67
CA ASN A 8 -7.11 15.23 -18.05
C ASN A 8 -6.80 14.84 -16.59
N ASN A 9 -7.78 14.40 -15.83
CA ASN A 9 -7.56 13.88 -14.47
C ASN A 9 -6.77 12.56 -14.51
N LEU A 10 -7.03 11.67 -15.45
CA LEU A 10 -6.23 10.46 -15.66
C LEU A 10 -4.79 10.81 -16.04
N ARG A 11 -4.59 11.77 -16.94
CA ARG A 11 -3.25 12.23 -17.35
C ARG A 11 -2.46 12.87 -16.19
N GLN A 12 -3.13 13.59 -15.29
CA GLN A 12 -2.52 14.11 -14.06
C GLN A 12 -2.19 12.99 -13.06
N SER A 13 -3.01 11.96 -12.96
CA SER A 13 -2.72 10.78 -12.14
C SER A 13 -1.49 10.01 -12.66
N PHE A 14 -1.32 9.91 -13.98
CA PHE A 14 -0.11 9.32 -14.57
C PHE A 14 1.15 10.20 -14.39
N ALA A 15 1.01 11.50 -14.26
CA ALA A 15 2.15 12.37 -13.93
C ALA A 15 2.72 12.08 -12.52
N VAL A 16 1.89 11.62 -11.58
CA VAL A 16 2.33 11.19 -10.24
C VAL A 16 3.23 9.96 -10.33
N PHE A 17 2.97 9.03 -11.26
CA PHE A 17 3.83 7.86 -11.49
C PHE A 17 5.24 8.22 -11.98
N ARG A 18 5.41 9.36 -12.65
CA ARG A 18 6.74 9.83 -13.07
C ARG A 18 7.61 10.27 -11.89
N TYR A 19 6.98 10.72 -10.79
CA TYR A 19 7.68 11.05 -9.55
C TYR A 19 7.96 9.82 -8.69
N SER A 20 7.15 8.75 -8.80
CA SER A 20 7.39 7.51 -8.07
C SER A 20 8.69 6.82 -8.52
N GLY A 21 9.05 6.91 -9.81
CA GLY A 21 10.33 6.40 -10.30
C GLY A 21 11.55 7.04 -9.62
N ARG A 22 11.52 8.36 -9.37
CA ARG A 22 12.58 9.06 -8.62
C ARG A 22 12.61 8.65 -7.15
N ALA A 23 11.44 8.48 -6.52
CA ALA A 23 11.34 8.03 -5.14
C ALA A 23 11.84 6.59 -4.98
N VAL A 24 11.48 5.68 -5.90
CA VAL A 24 11.98 4.31 -5.93
C VAL A 24 13.50 4.30 -6.11
N ASN A 25 14.04 5.12 -7.02
CA ASN A 25 15.49 5.21 -7.22
C ASN A 25 16.21 5.73 -5.98
N LEU A 26 15.64 6.71 -5.26
CA LEU A 26 16.21 7.21 -4.01
C LEU A 26 16.25 6.11 -2.93
N VAL A 27 15.19 5.32 -2.79
CA VAL A 27 15.14 4.19 -1.85
C VAL A 27 16.10 3.09 -2.29
N TRP A 28 16.17 2.79 -3.57
CA TRP A 28 17.10 1.82 -4.14
C TRP A 28 18.56 2.19 -3.88
N THR A 29 18.91 3.46 -4.05
CA THR A 29 20.28 3.97 -3.79
C THR A 29 20.59 4.07 -2.29
N THR A 30 19.56 4.14 -1.43
CA THR A 30 19.75 4.16 0.02
C THR A 30 20.11 2.76 0.55
N ASN A 31 19.34 1.74 0.18
CA ASN A 31 19.64 0.35 0.56
C ASN A 31 18.97 -0.64 -0.39
N ARG A 32 19.77 -1.25 -1.28
CA ARG A 32 19.29 -2.23 -2.28
C ARG A 32 18.68 -3.47 -1.64
N THR A 33 19.33 -4.00 -0.60
CA THR A 33 18.90 -5.24 0.06
C THR A 33 17.51 -5.09 0.69
N LEU A 34 17.28 -4.02 1.45
CA LEU A 34 15.97 -3.77 2.06
C LEU A 34 14.88 -3.49 1.01
N THR A 35 15.23 -2.86 -0.11
CA THR A 35 14.29 -2.63 -1.21
C THR A 35 13.88 -3.94 -1.88
N ILE A 36 14.82 -4.87 -2.10
CA ILE A 36 14.52 -6.19 -2.64
C ILE A 36 13.67 -7.00 -1.65
N ILE A 37 14.02 -6.98 -0.36
CA ILE A 37 13.22 -7.64 0.69
C ILE A 37 11.79 -7.08 0.71
N LEU A 38 11.65 -5.76 0.63
CA LEU A 38 10.34 -5.09 0.56
C LEU A 38 9.52 -5.59 -0.65
N ALA A 39 10.14 -5.67 -1.83
CA ALA A 39 9.49 -6.16 -3.05
C ALA A 39 9.07 -7.63 -2.91
N MET A 40 9.95 -8.50 -2.43
CA MET A 40 9.66 -9.91 -2.21
C MET A 40 8.52 -10.11 -1.20
N LEU A 41 8.59 -9.43 -0.05
CA LEU A 41 7.54 -9.50 0.97
C LEU A 41 6.20 -8.95 0.45
N THR A 42 6.22 -7.93 -0.41
CA THR A 42 5.01 -7.41 -1.05
C THR A 42 4.37 -8.43 -1.98
N LEU A 43 5.17 -9.15 -2.77
CA LEU A 43 4.69 -10.23 -3.63
C LEU A 43 4.09 -11.37 -2.80
N VAL A 44 4.79 -11.81 -1.77
CA VAL A 44 4.31 -12.85 -0.85
C VAL A 44 3.01 -12.43 -0.18
N ALA A 45 2.95 -11.21 0.38
CA ALA A 45 1.76 -10.68 1.03
C ALA A 45 0.57 -10.45 0.07
N GLY A 46 0.84 -10.29 -1.23
CA GLY A 46 -0.19 -10.17 -2.27
C GLY A 46 -0.75 -11.52 -2.73
N LEU A 47 0.08 -12.59 -2.73
CA LEU A 47 -0.31 -13.92 -3.22
C LEU A 47 -0.86 -14.83 -2.11
N LEU A 48 -0.27 -14.78 -0.92
CA LEU A 48 -0.63 -15.65 0.20
C LEU A 48 -2.11 -15.62 0.60
N PRO A 49 -2.82 -14.48 0.60
CA PRO A 49 -4.23 -14.46 0.95
C PRO A 49 -5.10 -15.33 0.03
N ALA A 50 -4.78 -15.38 -1.27
CA ALA A 50 -5.50 -16.24 -2.21
C ALA A 50 -5.17 -17.73 -1.99
N ALA A 51 -3.92 -18.04 -1.61
CA ALA A 51 -3.54 -19.40 -1.22
C ALA A 51 -4.29 -19.89 0.03
N VAL A 52 -4.42 -19.02 1.06
CA VAL A 52 -5.24 -19.31 2.25
C VAL A 52 -6.70 -19.58 1.87
N ALA A 53 -7.29 -18.72 1.02
CA ALA A 53 -8.67 -18.91 0.56
C ALA A 53 -8.85 -20.23 -0.24
N TYR A 54 -7.84 -20.61 -1.03
CA TYR A 54 -7.87 -21.87 -1.77
C TYR A 54 -7.76 -23.10 -0.84
N ILE A 55 -6.90 -23.02 0.19
CA ILE A 55 -6.80 -24.10 1.20
C ILE A 55 -8.12 -24.21 1.96
N GLY A 56 -8.74 -23.11 2.35
CA GLY A 56 -10.06 -23.09 2.97
C GLY A 56 -11.13 -23.81 2.13
N LYS A 57 -11.08 -23.64 0.79
CA LYS A 57 -11.92 -24.43 -0.11
C LYS A 57 -11.65 -25.94 0.03
N LEU A 58 -10.37 -26.34 -0.02
CA LEU A 58 -10.00 -27.75 0.08
C LEU A 58 -10.47 -28.37 1.40
N ILE A 59 -10.48 -27.60 2.49
CA ILE A 59 -11.02 -28.04 3.78
C ILE A 59 -12.52 -28.33 3.66
N VAL A 60 -13.27 -27.39 3.09
CA VAL A 60 -14.72 -27.54 2.92
C VAL A 60 -15.03 -28.76 2.04
N ASP A 61 -14.33 -28.88 0.90
CA ASP A 61 -14.52 -30.01 -0.02
C ASP A 61 -14.22 -31.35 0.68
N ALA A 62 -13.10 -31.42 1.43
CA ALA A 62 -12.72 -32.63 2.18
C ALA A 62 -13.74 -33.00 3.29
N VAL A 63 -14.30 -32.00 3.98
CA VAL A 63 -15.32 -32.21 5.02
C VAL A 63 -16.63 -32.72 4.39
N VAL A 64 -17.06 -32.16 3.27
CA VAL A 64 -18.26 -32.60 2.55
C VAL A 64 -18.08 -34.00 2.03
N GLU A 65 -16.93 -34.34 1.47
CA GLU A 65 -16.61 -35.67 0.98
C GLU A 65 -16.58 -36.72 2.11
N THR A 66 -15.95 -36.39 3.23
CA THR A 66 -15.91 -37.26 4.42
C THR A 66 -17.31 -37.48 4.98
N ARG A 67 -18.18 -36.51 4.96
CA ARG A 67 -19.60 -36.65 5.40
C ARG A 67 -20.38 -37.58 4.47
N ASN A 68 -20.14 -37.52 3.18
CA ASN A 68 -20.81 -38.39 2.21
C ASN A 68 -20.32 -39.85 2.32
N LEU A 69 -19.05 -40.05 2.66
CA LEU A 69 -18.45 -41.37 2.87
C LEU A 69 -18.75 -41.95 4.24
N SER A 70 -19.10 -41.16 5.26
CA SER A 70 -19.43 -41.63 6.61
C SER A 70 -20.72 -42.45 6.68
N LEU A 71 -21.48 -42.52 5.60
CA LEU A 71 -22.55 -43.52 5.42
C LEU A 71 -21.99 -44.92 5.15
N GLN A 72 -20.68 -45.13 5.04
CA GLN A 72 -19.99 -46.36 4.65
C GLN A 72 -18.79 -46.68 5.55
N ASP A 73 -18.93 -46.55 6.87
CA ASP A 73 -18.13 -47.15 7.94
C ASP A 73 -16.59 -46.94 8.01
N ASN A 74 -16.01 -45.96 7.28
CA ASN A 74 -14.60 -45.60 7.40
C ASN A 74 -14.40 -44.10 7.40
N LEU A 75 -14.44 -43.50 8.62
CA LEU A 75 -14.12 -42.07 8.85
C LEU A 75 -12.63 -41.76 8.64
N ASN A 76 -12.24 -41.39 7.45
CA ASN A 76 -10.88 -40.92 7.18
C ASN A 76 -10.76 -39.41 7.50
N THR A 77 -10.77 -39.06 8.80
CA THR A 77 -10.64 -37.68 9.30
C THR A 77 -9.24 -37.10 9.14
N SER A 78 -8.28 -37.88 8.68
CA SER A 78 -6.89 -37.42 8.53
C SER A 78 -6.69 -36.35 7.45
N LEU A 79 -7.45 -36.39 6.35
CA LEU A 79 -7.33 -35.43 5.25
C LEU A 79 -7.80 -33.99 5.62
N PRO A 80 -9.01 -33.77 6.18
CA PRO A 80 -9.41 -32.47 6.66
C PRO A 80 -8.45 -31.90 7.68
N LEU A 81 -7.94 -32.69 8.61
CA LEU A 81 -6.99 -32.26 9.64
C LEU A 81 -5.66 -31.80 9.05
N MET A 82 -5.18 -32.50 8.01
CA MET A 82 -3.97 -32.08 7.27
C MET A 82 -4.14 -30.72 6.59
N TYR A 83 -5.29 -30.47 5.96
CA TYR A 83 -5.56 -29.17 5.32
C TYR A 83 -5.69 -28.03 6.35
N VAL A 84 -6.29 -28.29 7.51
CA VAL A 84 -6.34 -27.32 8.62
C VAL A 84 -4.92 -26.97 9.10
N GLY A 85 -4.04 -27.99 9.25
CA GLY A 85 -2.64 -27.76 9.58
C GLY A 85 -1.91 -26.91 8.53
N LEU A 86 -2.15 -27.17 7.25
CA LEU A 86 -1.57 -26.41 6.13
C LEU A 86 -2.08 -24.97 6.12
N GLU A 87 -3.37 -24.75 6.41
CA GLU A 87 -3.95 -23.41 6.51
C GLU A 87 -3.34 -22.63 7.68
N ALA A 88 -3.17 -23.27 8.84
CA ALA A 88 -2.52 -22.64 9.99
C ALA A 88 -1.09 -22.17 9.66
N ILE A 89 -0.33 -22.98 8.94
CA ILE A 89 1.02 -22.63 8.46
C ILE A 89 0.94 -21.43 7.49
N ALA A 90 0.02 -21.47 6.53
CA ALA A 90 -0.15 -20.39 5.55
C ALA A 90 -0.54 -19.07 6.21
N VAL A 91 -1.44 -19.10 7.19
CA VAL A 91 -1.84 -17.92 7.99
C VAL A 91 -0.67 -17.39 8.82
N ALA A 92 0.12 -18.28 9.44
CA ALA A 92 1.32 -17.90 10.19
C ALA A 92 2.36 -17.22 9.27
N LEU A 93 2.58 -17.77 8.06
CA LEU A 93 3.46 -17.17 7.05
C LEU A 93 2.94 -15.79 6.57
N LEU A 94 1.62 -15.65 6.41
CA LEU A 94 1.00 -14.38 6.05
C LEU A 94 1.21 -13.33 7.15
N ALA A 95 0.98 -13.68 8.40
CA ALA A 95 1.19 -12.80 9.55
C ALA A 95 2.67 -12.41 9.69
N GLY A 96 3.57 -13.39 9.56
CA GLY A 96 5.02 -13.16 9.55
C GLY A 96 5.47 -12.25 8.40
N GLY A 97 4.95 -12.47 7.20
CA GLY A 97 5.21 -11.64 6.03
C GLY A 97 4.75 -10.19 6.20
N GLN A 98 3.55 -9.97 6.73
CA GLN A 98 3.03 -8.64 7.03
C GLN A 98 3.87 -7.93 8.12
N ARG A 99 4.30 -8.67 9.14
CA ARG A 99 5.19 -8.13 10.17
C ARG A 99 6.55 -7.78 9.59
N GLY A 100 7.12 -8.64 8.76
CA GLY A 100 8.36 -8.39 8.02
C GLY A 100 8.28 -7.14 7.15
N LEU A 101 7.17 -6.95 6.42
CA LEU A 101 6.87 -5.73 5.65
C LEU A 101 6.92 -4.48 6.53
N SER A 102 6.23 -4.49 7.67
CA SER A 102 6.19 -3.35 8.60
C SER A 102 7.58 -3.01 9.14
N ILE A 103 8.37 -4.01 9.51
CA ILE A 103 9.75 -3.84 10.01
C ILE A 103 10.64 -3.28 8.89
N THR A 104 10.60 -3.85 7.70
CA THR A 104 11.41 -3.41 6.55
C THR A 104 11.08 -1.96 6.17
N GLN A 105 9.81 -1.58 6.16
CA GLN A 105 9.36 -0.21 5.92
C GLN A 105 9.87 0.75 7.01
N SER A 106 9.86 0.33 8.28
CA SER A 106 10.38 1.15 9.39
C SER A 106 11.88 1.36 9.30
N LEU A 107 12.65 0.33 8.98
CA LEU A 107 14.09 0.42 8.75
C LEU A 107 14.42 1.35 7.57
N LEU A 108 13.74 1.17 6.44
CA LEU A 108 13.90 2.06 5.28
C LEU A 108 13.56 3.51 5.60
N ARG A 109 12.57 3.75 6.46
CA ARG A 109 12.21 5.10 6.90
C ARG A 109 13.36 5.77 7.65
N VAL A 110 13.98 5.06 8.57
CA VAL A 110 15.10 5.59 9.35
C VAL A 110 16.32 5.88 8.45
N LEU A 111 16.70 4.92 7.61
CA LEU A 111 17.84 5.07 6.70
C LEU A 111 17.62 6.18 5.67
N LEU A 112 16.41 6.29 5.14
CA LEU A 112 16.07 7.34 4.19
C LEU A 112 16.08 8.72 4.84
N ALA A 113 15.55 8.85 6.07
CA ALA A 113 15.57 10.09 6.83
C ALA A 113 17.03 10.55 7.11
N GLN A 114 17.90 9.62 7.50
CA GLN A 114 19.31 9.88 7.69
C GLN A 114 20.00 10.32 6.39
N ARG A 115 19.76 9.60 5.28
CA ARG A 115 20.33 9.94 3.96
C ARG A 115 19.88 11.32 3.49
N VAL A 116 18.62 11.64 3.63
CA VAL A 116 18.06 12.94 3.26
C VAL A 116 18.62 14.06 4.14
N ASN A 117 18.79 13.82 5.44
CA ASN A 117 19.41 14.80 6.33
C ASN A 117 20.86 15.13 5.90
N VAL A 118 21.64 14.11 5.55
CA VAL A 118 23.02 14.31 5.05
C VAL A 118 23.00 15.14 3.76
N LEU A 119 22.14 14.80 2.80
CA LEU A 119 22.00 15.54 1.53
C LEU A 119 21.60 17.01 1.74
N ILE A 120 20.77 17.29 2.75
CA ILE A 120 20.37 18.66 3.08
C ILE A 120 21.56 19.42 3.69
N ILE A 121 22.31 18.79 4.59
CA ILE A 121 23.51 19.41 5.21
C ILE A 121 24.57 19.67 4.14
N GLU A 122 24.88 18.69 3.29
CA GLU A 122 25.81 18.86 2.18
C GLU A 122 25.40 20.04 1.27
N LYS A 123 24.10 20.13 0.96
CA LYS A 123 23.58 21.25 0.17
C LYS A 123 23.67 22.58 0.93
N ALA A 124 23.37 22.60 2.22
CA ALA A 124 23.46 23.80 3.05
C ALA A 124 24.89 24.35 3.11
N LEU A 125 25.90 23.46 3.18
CA LEU A 125 27.32 23.87 3.17
C LEU A 125 27.78 24.52 1.86
N THR A 126 27.04 24.33 0.77
CA THR A 126 27.32 24.98 -0.54
C THR A 126 26.63 26.32 -0.73
N LEU A 127 25.87 26.79 0.28
CA LEU A 127 25.09 28.03 0.21
C LEU A 127 25.91 29.20 0.74
N GLU A 128 25.72 30.38 0.16
CA GLU A 128 26.31 31.64 0.61
C GLU A 128 25.58 32.19 1.82
N LEU A 129 26.25 32.93 2.69
CA LEU A 129 25.68 33.54 3.90
C LEU A 129 24.44 34.38 3.61
N ARG A 130 24.44 35.10 2.47
CA ARG A 130 23.31 35.90 1.99
C ARG A 130 22.01 35.10 1.81
N GLN A 131 22.12 33.80 1.45
CA GLN A 131 20.96 32.92 1.26
C GLN A 131 20.39 32.42 2.59
N PHE A 132 21.20 32.41 3.67
CA PHE A 132 20.74 32.10 5.02
C PHE A 132 20.01 33.27 5.69
N GLU A 133 20.30 34.51 5.31
CA GLU A 133 19.65 35.70 5.83
C GLU A 133 18.28 35.93 5.17
N ASP A 134 17.99 35.26 4.04
CA ASP A 134 16.70 35.33 3.37
C ASP A 134 15.67 34.43 4.10
N SER A 135 14.67 35.06 4.72
CA SER A 135 13.60 34.37 5.47
C SER A 135 12.80 33.40 4.59
N GLU A 136 12.57 33.74 3.31
CA GLU A 136 11.85 32.89 2.38
C GLU A 136 12.64 31.61 2.05
N PHE A 137 13.95 31.75 1.93
CA PHE A 137 14.84 30.61 1.70
C PHE A 137 14.93 29.71 2.92
N TYR A 138 15.04 30.26 4.12
CA TYR A 138 15.06 29.55 5.39
C TYR A 138 13.78 28.74 5.59
N ASP A 139 12.61 29.32 5.30
CA ASP A 139 11.33 28.63 5.37
C ASP A 139 11.23 27.48 4.36
N LYS A 140 11.71 27.69 3.13
CA LYS A 140 11.78 26.64 2.11
C LYS A 140 12.68 25.49 2.54
N MET A 141 13.83 25.78 3.13
CA MET A 141 14.78 24.77 3.61
C MET A 141 14.20 23.97 4.79
N THR A 142 13.55 24.65 5.73
CA THR A 142 12.90 24.01 6.90
C THR A 142 11.74 23.11 6.46
N ASN A 143 10.92 23.58 5.52
CA ASN A 143 9.84 22.80 4.94
C ASN A 143 10.39 21.61 4.12
N ALA A 144 11.43 21.80 3.33
CA ALA A 144 12.10 20.73 2.60
C ALA A 144 12.63 19.67 3.56
N ARG A 145 13.28 20.06 4.67
CA ARG A 145 13.80 19.14 5.69
C ARG A 145 12.68 18.30 6.34
N ARG A 146 11.54 18.93 6.65
CA ARG A 146 10.39 18.24 7.25
C ARG A 146 9.70 17.27 6.26
N GLU A 147 9.58 17.66 5.01
CA GLU A 147 8.88 16.88 3.98
C GLU A 147 9.75 15.82 3.32
N ALA A 148 11.04 16.08 3.17
CA ALA A 148 11.96 15.22 2.45
C ALA A 148 12.24 13.89 3.16
N SER A 149 12.05 13.81 4.48
CA SER A 149 12.24 12.57 5.25
C SER A 149 11.06 11.60 5.14
N SER A 150 9.83 12.10 4.93
CA SER A 150 8.61 11.27 4.98
C SER A 150 7.94 11.06 3.62
N ARG A 151 7.97 12.06 2.73
CA ARG A 151 7.27 11.98 1.43
C ARG A 151 7.81 10.91 0.49
N PRO A 152 9.13 10.73 0.27
CA PRO A 152 9.62 9.71 -0.65
C PRO A 152 9.22 8.30 -0.21
N LEU A 153 9.31 7.99 1.09
CA LEU A 153 8.93 6.68 1.60
C LEU A 153 7.42 6.44 1.52
N SER A 154 6.60 7.47 1.77
CA SER A 154 5.15 7.33 1.62
C SER A 154 4.74 7.05 0.18
N LEU A 155 5.42 7.63 -0.81
CA LEU A 155 5.23 7.32 -2.23
C LEU A 155 5.61 5.87 -2.54
N VAL A 156 6.76 5.42 -2.04
CA VAL A 156 7.21 4.03 -2.22
C VAL A 156 6.22 3.07 -1.60
N ASN A 157 5.83 3.27 -0.33
CA ASN A 157 4.86 2.41 0.35
C ASN A 157 3.51 2.37 -0.37
N ARG A 158 3.02 3.50 -0.87
CA ARG A 158 1.77 3.54 -1.67
C ARG A 158 1.91 2.79 -2.99
N THR A 159 3.06 2.90 -3.66
CA THR A 159 3.32 2.18 -4.92
C THR A 159 3.35 0.67 -4.67
N PHE A 160 4.09 0.20 -3.66
CA PHE A 160 4.11 -1.22 -3.30
C PHE A 160 2.74 -1.71 -2.80
N GLY A 161 2.01 -0.89 -2.02
CA GLY A 161 0.64 -1.18 -1.61
C GLY A 161 -0.32 -1.34 -2.78
N LEU A 162 -0.21 -0.50 -3.82
CA LEU A 162 -0.99 -0.64 -5.05
C LEU A 162 -0.65 -1.95 -5.80
N VAL A 163 0.64 -2.29 -5.89
CA VAL A 163 1.08 -3.56 -6.50
C VAL A 163 0.51 -4.74 -5.71
N GLN A 164 0.62 -4.72 -4.38
CA GLN A 164 0.07 -5.76 -3.51
C GLN A 164 -1.45 -5.90 -3.68
N SER A 165 -2.19 -4.79 -3.62
CA SER A 165 -3.65 -4.80 -3.78
C SER A 165 -4.06 -5.28 -5.17
N GLY A 166 -3.35 -4.85 -6.22
CA GLY A 166 -3.58 -5.30 -7.59
C GLY A 166 -3.34 -6.81 -7.74
N LEU A 167 -2.26 -7.32 -7.17
CA LEU A 167 -1.93 -8.74 -7.19
C LEU A 167 -2.97 -9.57 -6.42
N SER A 168 -3.37 -9.13 -5.22
CA SER A 168 -4.43 -9.76 -4.45
C SER A 168 -5.77 -9.76 -5.20
N LEU A 169 -6.12 -8.65 -5.84
CA LEU A 169 -7.35 -8.55 -6.62
C LEU A 169 -7.34 -9.52 -7.81
N LEU A 170 -6.21 -9.64 -8.52
CA LEU A 170 -6.06 -10.58 -9.64
C LEU A 170 -6.16 -12.02 -9.17
N THR A 171 -5.49 -12.38 -8.08
CA THR A 171 -5.49 -13.76 -7.56
C THR A 171 -6.84 -14.16 -6.98
N TYR A 172 -7.50 -13.29 -6.20
CA TYR A 172 -8.86 -13.52 -5.73
C TYR A 172 -9.87 -13.54 -6.88
N GLY A 173 -9.72 -12.62 -7.85
CA GLY A 173 -10.56 -12.59 -9.04
C GLY A 173 -10.47 -13.88 -9.85
N ALA A 174 -9.25 -14.37 -10.09
CA ALA A 174 -9.03 -15.64 -10.79
C ALA A 174 -9.64 -16.83 -10.03
N LEU A 175 -9.44 -16.86 -8.70
CA LEU A 175 -10.03 -17.90 -7.84
C LEU A 175 -11.56 -17.85 -7.89
N LEU A 176 -12.15 -16.69 -7.82
CA LEU A 176 -13.61 -16.50 -7.85
C LEU A 176 -14.22 -16.89 -9.18
N ILE A 177 -13.56 -16.54 -10.30
CA ILE A 177 -13.99 -16.94 -11.66
C ILE A 177 -13.98 -18.47 -11.80
N SER A 178 -13.00 -19.16 -11.19
CA SER A 178 -12.96 -20.62 -11.22
C SER A 178 -14.12 -21.28 -10.46
N PHE A 179 -14.75 -20.56 -9.52
CA PHE A 179 -15.93 -21.04 -8.80
C PHE A 179 -17.23 -20.72 -9.54
N SER A 180 -17.44 -19.46 -9.89
CA SER A 180 -18.64 -19.00 -10.57
C SER A 180 -18.43 -17.61 -11.17
N ALA A 181 -18.53 -17.51 -12.49
CA ALA A 181 -18.48 -16.22 -13.19
C ALA A 181 -19.62 -15.28 -12.76
N TRP A 182 -20.78 -15.83 -12.40
CA TRP A 182 -21.93 -15.07 -11.91
C TRP A 182 -21.66 -14.41 -10.55
N ALA A 183 -20.96 -15.11 -9.65
CA ALA A 183 -20.58 -14.56 -8.36
C ALA A 183 -19.67 -13.32 -8.53
N VAL A 184 -18.76 -13.35 -9.50
CA VAL A 184 -17.91 -12.20 -9.85
C VAL A 184 -18.75 -11.02 -10.33
N ALA A 185 -19.71 -11.26 -11.23
CA ALA A 185 -20.58 -10.20 -11.73
C ALA A 185 -21.38 -9.53 -10.61
N ILE A 186 -21.96 -10.30 -9.70
CA ILE A 186 -22.70 -9.79 -8.55
C ILE A 186 -21.81 -8.97 -7.63
N LEU A 187 -20.59 -9.45 -7.32
CA LEU A 187 -19.64 -8.73 -6.47
C LEU A 187 -19.16 -7.41 -7.09
N VAL A 188 -18.88 -7.41 -8.41
CA VAL A 188 -18.51 -6.18 -9.11
C VAL A 188 -19.66 -5.18 -9.09
N LEU A 189 -20.90 -5.62 -9.34
CA LEU A 189 -22.09 -4.76 -9.25
C LEU A 189 -22.29 -4.20 -7.85
N ALA A 190 -22.11 -5.03 -6.80
CA ALA A 190 -22.23 -4.61 -5.41
C ALA A 190 -21.11 -3.62 -5.00
N ALA A 191 -19.93 -3.70 -5.60
CA ALA A 191 -18.81 -2.79 -5.33
C ALA A 191 -18.98 -1.39 -5.96
N ILE A 192 -19.77 -1.26 -7.04
CA ILE A 192 -19.96 0.02 -7.76
C ILE A 192 -20.49 1.15 -6.86
N PRO A 193 -21.55 0.97 -6.04
CA PRO A 193 -22.04 2.05 -5.17
C PRO A 193 -20.98 2.52 -4.15
N ALA A 194 -20.26 1.57 -3.56
CA ALA A 194 -19.18 1.87 -2.61
C ALA A 194 -18.05 2.67 -3.31
N PHE A 195 -17.63 2.26 -4.50
CA PHE A 195 -16.61 2.96 -5.28
C PHE A 195 -17.05 4.39 -5.67
N ILE A 196 -18.31 4.57 -6.06
CA ILE A 196 -18.87 5.90 -6.38
C ILE A 196 -18.90 6.78 -5.14
N ALA A 197 -19.32 6.23 -3.99
CA ALA A 197 -19.33 6.95 -2.73
C ALA A 197 -17.91 7.39 -2.33
N GLU A 198 -16.94 6.48 -2.32
CA GLU A 198 -15.54 6.72 -1.97
C GLU A 198 -14.92 7.83 -2.84
N THR A 199 -15.11 7.76 -4.16
CA THR A 199 -14.57 8.76 -5.09
C THR A 199 -15.22 10.14 -4.91
N ARG A 200 -16.49 10.21 -4.57
CA ARG A 200 -17.17 11.48 -4.27
C ARG A 200 -16.70 12.09 -2.95
N PHE A 201 -16.61 11.28 -1.90
CA PHE A 201 -16.15 11.74 -0.59
C PHE A 201 -14.67 12.14 -0.59
N ALA A 202 -13.80 11.40 -1.26
CA ALA A 202 -12.39 11.76 -1.42
C ALA A 202 -12.22 13.13 -2.10
N GLY A 203 -13.03 13.43 -3.12
CA GLY A 203 -13.03 14.74 -3.79
C GLY A 203 -13.53 15.87 -2.90
N GLN A 204 -14.51 15.63 -2.04
CA GLN A 204 -15.04 16.61 -1.09
C GLN A 204 -14.04 16.88 0.05
N ALA A 205 -13.43 15.83 0.62
CA ALA A 205 -12.41 15.95 1.65
C ALA A 205 -11.22 16.79 1.15
N PHE A 206 -10.72 16.53 -0.07
CA PHE A 206 -9.64 17.32 -0.66
C PHE A 206 -10.01 18.80 -0.83
N ARG A 207 -11.25 19.12 -1.19
CA ARG A 207 -11.75 20.47 -1.34
C ARG A 207 -11.85 21.21 0.00
N LEU A 208 -12.29 20.49 1.06
CA LEU A 208 -12.37 21.00 2.43
C LEU A 208 -10.98 21.32 3.02
N TYR A 209 -10.01 20.41 2.84
CA TYR A 209 -8.62 20.64 3.25
C TYR A 209 -7.99 21.86 2.56
N ARG A 210 -8.27 22.05 1.28
CA ARG A 210 -7.76 23.20 0.52
C ARG A 210 -8.38 24.52 0.98
N TRP A 211 -9.64 24.50 1.37
CA TRP A 211 -10.37 25.71 1.79
C TRP A 211 -9.99 26.14 3.21
N ARG A 212 -9.68 25.20 4.09
CA ARG A 212 -9.24 25.50 5.47
C ARG A 212 -7.74 25.75 5.63
N ALA A 213 -6.97 25.65 4.58
CA ALA A 213 -5.52 25.87 4.62
C ALA A 213 -5.11 27.27 5.15
N PRO A 214 -5.82 28.37 4.81
CA PRO A 214 -5.51 29.70 5.35
C PRO A 214 -5.79 29.81 6.86
N GLU A 215 -6.92 29.27 7.32
CA GLU A 215 -7.33 29.31 8.74
C GLU A 215 -6.39 28.50 9.63
N THR A 216 -5.97 27.33 9.17
CA THR A 216 -5.00 26.49 9.90
C THR A 216 -3.62 27.16 10.01
N ARG A 217 -3.28 28.04 9.06
CA ARG A 217 -2.03 28.83 9.11
C ARG A 217 -2.12 29.93 10.17
N GLN A 218 -3.26 30.60 10.30
CA GLN A 218 -3.51 31.61 11.32
C GLN A 218 -3.56 30.99 12.73
N GLN A 219 -4.21 29.85 12.91
CA GLN A 219 -4.21 29.12 14.18
C GLN A 219 -2.79 28.75 14.62
N ARG A 220 -1.97 28.23 13.72
CA ARG A 220 -0.58 27.86 14.03
C ARG A 220 0.30 29.07 14.37
N TYR A 221 -0.01 30.24 13.82
CA TYR A 221 0.70 31.48 14.16
C TYR A 221 0.34 31.96 15.59
N LEU A 222 -0.90 31.78 16.00
CA LEU A 222 -1.36 32.12 17.36
C LEU A 222 -0.90 31.10 18.43
N GLU A 223 -0.64 29.84 18.05
CA GLU A 223 -0.08 28.83 18.95
C GLU A 223 1.43 29.02 19.20
N THR A 224 2.11 29.81 18.41
CA THR A 224 3.54 30.10 18.53
C THR A 224 3.85 31.45 19.18
N LEU A 225 2.85 32.23 19.54
CA LEU A 225 2.93 33.42 20.36
C LEU A 225 2.70 33.10 21.83
#